data_29dc372f888709cc75c0f7087aa48b22
#
_entry.id   29dc372f888709cc75c0f7087aa48b22
#
_cell.length_a   1.000
_cell.length_b   1.000
_cell.length_c   1.000
_cell.angle_alpha   90.00
_cell.angle_beta   90.00
_cell.angle_gamma   90.00
#
_symmetry.space_group_name_H-M   'P 1'
#
loop_
_entity.id
_entity.type
_entity.pdbx_description
1 polymer ?
#
loop_
_entity_poly.entity_id
_entity_poly.type
_entity_poly.pdbx_seq_one_letter_code
_entity_poly.pdbx_strand_id
1 'polypeptide(L)'
;MKILLLLSLISIMCSCVHKNTDEEVWKDLLGKTTIANTNKDKYKDSFLVDSLGKTIYPDYYAGSYVNSACELVIGVVGDTSVYRDEIRKMLGNDLFLITEREYPYNHLLSKYDSLIMVLEAFIEQRDTGRIECYKVGINDLYISEEENRIMVELIEIDSVHVHRFLSQIADMPEILFKEADLPVLH
;
A
#
# COMPACT_ATOMS: atom_id res chain seq x y z
N MET A 1 -36.19 -54.82 -18.06
CA MET A 1 -36.56 -53.46 -18.49
C MET A 1 -36.62 -52.46 -17.36
N LYS A 2 -35.92 -52.71 -16.20
CA LYS A 2 -35.90 -51.76 -15.06
C LYS A 2 -34.54 -51.18 -14.72
N ILE A 3 -33.46 -51.61 -15.39
CA ILE A 3 -32.09 -51.17 -15.13
C ILE A 3 -31.70 -49.98 -16.03
N LEU A 4 -32.35 -49.79 -17.18
CA LEU A 4 -32.04 -48.67 -18.08
C LEU A 4 -32.58 -47.30 -17.62
N LEU A 5 -33.58 -47.28 -16.69
CA LEU A 5 -34.18 -46.04 -16.18
C LEU A 5 -33.37 -45.42 -15.01
N LEU A 6 -32.53 -46.18 -14.34
CA LEU A 6 -31.72 -45.69 -13.22
C LEU A 6 -30.43 -44.94 -13.69
N LEU A 7 -29.92 -45.26 -14.88
CA LEU A 7 -28.73 -44.63 -15.43
C LEU A 7 -28.99 -43.24 -16.04
N SER A 8 -30.24 -42.92 -16.40
CA SER A 8 -30.60 -41.62 -16.95
C SER A 8 -30.80 -40.56 -15.86
N LEU A 9 -31.11 -40.96 -14.61
CA LEU A 9 -31.31 -40.03 -13.48
C LEU A 9 -29.98 -39.57 -12.82
N ILE A 10 -28.89 -40.36 -12.96
CA ILE A 10 -27.59 -40.00 -12.41
C ILE A 10 -26.86 -38.97 -13.31
N SER A 11 -27.20 -38.93 -14.61
CA SER A 11 -26.58 -37.99 -15.56
C SER A 11 -27.12 -36.56 -15.42
N ILE A 12 -28.23 -36.33 -14.74
CA ILE A 12 -28.84 -35.00 -14.58
C ILE A 12 -28.39 -34.28 -13.29
N MET A 13 -27.84 -35.05 -12.32
CA MET A 13 -27.39 -34.45 -11.04
C MET A 13 -25.93 -33.90 -11.08
N CYS A 14 -25.19 -34.13 -12.19
CA CYS A 14 -23.81 -33.70 -12.30
C CYS A 14 -23.62 -32.38 -13.07
N SER A 15 -24.71 -31.62 -13.31
CA SER A 15 -24.67 -30.45 -14.20
C SER A 15 -24.84 -29.10 -13.51
N CYS A 16 -24.74 -29.02 -12.19
CA CYS A 16 -24.79 -27.76 -11.44
C CYS A 16 -23.56 -27.56 -10.56
N VAL A 17 -22.36 -27.85 -11.06
CA VAL A 17 -21.18 -27.10 -10.64
C VAL A 17 -21.25 -25.82 -11.46
N HIS A 18 -21.83 -24.78 -10.87
CA HIS A 18 -21.78 -23.44 -11.40
C HIS A 18 -20.28 -23.06 -11.46
N LYS A 19 -19.64 -23.26 -12.62
CA LYS A 19 -18.37 -22.65 -12.91
C LYS A 19 -18.69 -21.16 -12.96
N ASN A 20 -18.34 -20.43 -11.89
CA ASN A 20 -18.30 -18.98 -11.98
C ASN A 20 -17.52 -18.66 -13.24
N THR A 21 -18.14 -18.00 -14.18
CA THR A 21 -17.47 -17.57 -15.39
C THR A 21 -16.41 -16.54 -14.97
N ASP A 22 -15.30 -16.47 -15.69
CA ASP A 22 -14.26 -15.47 -15.41
C ASP A 22 -14.86 -14.06 -15.27
N GLU A 23 -15.91 -13.77 -16.02
CA GLU A 23 -16.66 -12.50 -15.97
C GLU A 23 -17.37 -12.27 -14.62
N GLU A 24 -17.95 -13.29 -14.00
CA GLU A 24 -18.60 -13.17 -12.68
C GLU A 24 -17.55 -12.94 -11.58
N VAL A 25 -16.41 -13.63 -11.67
CA VAL A 25 -15.29 -13.44 -10.76
C VAL A 25 -14.75 -12.01 -10.85
N TRP A 26 -14.57 -11.50 -12.08
CA TRP A 26 -14.12 -10.13 -12.29
C TRP A 26 -15.11 -9.08 -11.77
N LYS A 27 -16.42 -9.29 -11.94
CA LYS A 27 -17.45 -8.38 -11.40
C LYS A 27 -17.45 -8.36 -9.88
N ASP A 28 -17.27 -9.52 -9.23
CA ASP A 28 -17.18 -9.62 -7.76
C ASP A 28 -15.95 -8.88 -7.23
N LEU A 29 -14.77 -9.14 -7.82
CA LEU A 29 -13.53 -8.46 -7.46
C LEU A 29 -13.62 -6.94 -7.65
N LEU A 30 -14.16 -6.49 -8.77
CA LEU A 30 -14.35 -5.06 -9.05
C LEU A 30 -15.30 -4.41 -8.04
N GLY A 31 -16.37 -5.11 -7.66
CA GLY A 31 -17.30 -4.66 -6.62
C GLY A 31 -16.61 -4.52 -5.26
N LYS A 32 -15.84 -5.52 -4.83
CA LYS A 32 -15.07 -5.49 -3.58
C LYS A 32 -14.04 -4.37 -3.56
N THR A 33 -13.26 -4.22 -4.63
CA THR A 33 -12.26 -3.15 -4.78
C THR A 33 -12.90 -1.77 -4.70
N THR A 34 -14.05 -1.58 -5.34
CA THR A 34 -14.79 -0.31 -5.29
C THR A 34 -15.24 0.01 -3.86
N ILE A 35 -15.79 -0.97 -3.14
CA ILE A 35 -16.22 -0.78 -1.75
C ILE A 35 -15.01 -0.47 -0.86
N ALA A 36 -13.91 -1.21 -0.99
CA ALA A 36 -12.72 -1.00 -0.21
C ALA A 36 -12.10 0.39 -0.43
N ASN A 37 -12.02 0.86 -1.68
CA ASN A 37 -11.52 2.21 -2.00
C ASN A 37 -12.48 3.29 -1.46
N THR A 38 -13.79 3.12 -1.63
CA THR A 38 -14.79 4.06 -1.07
C THR A 38 -14.66 4.18 0.45
N ASN A 39 -14.49 3.05 1.14
CA ASN A 39 -14.27 3.05 2.59
C ASN A 39 -12.94 3.70 2.96
N LYS A 40 -11.86 3.47 2.19
CA LYS A 40 -10.56 4.11 2.39
C LYS A 40 -10.66 5.64 2.29
N ASP A 41 -11.31 6.14 1.24
CA ASP A 41 -11.52 7.57 1.04
C ASP A 41 -12.38 8.16 2.16
N LYS A 42 -13.50 7.52 2.49
CA LYS A 42 -14.37 7.94 3.61
C LYS A 42 -13.62 8.00 4.94
N TYR A 43 -12.72 7.05 5.20
CA TYR A 43 -11.91 7.04 6.40
C TYR A 43 -10.93 8.23 6.42
N LYS A 44 -10.22 8.48 5.33
CA LYS A 44 -9.31 9.63 5.20
C LYS A 44 -10.04 10.97 5.26
N ASP A 45 -11.22 11.07 4.67
CA ASP A 45 -12.07 12.27 4.70
C ASP A 45 -12.63 12.56 6.10
N SER A 46 -12.62 11.57 7.01
CA SER A 46 -13.04 11.78 8.41
C SER A 46 -11.97 12.47 9.26
N PHE A 47 -10.75 12.61 8.77
CA PHE A 47 -9.68 13.28 9.48
C PHE A 47 -9.85 14.81 9.47
N LEU A 48 -9.37 15.44 10.51
CA LEU A 48 -9.37 16.91 10.60
C LEU A 48 -8.42 17.51 9.57
N VAL A 49 -8.71 18.73 9.18
CA VAL A 49 -7.80 19.54 8.36
C VAL A 49 -7.44 20.82 9.11
N ASP A 50 -6.21 21.27 8.95
CA ASP A 50 -5.76 22.52 9.53
C ASP A 50 -6.26 23.76 8.73
N SER A 51 -5.88 24.94 9.19
CA SER A 51 -6.26 26.21 8.54
C SER A 51 -5.68 26.40 7.13
N LEU A 52 -4.70 25.59 6.73
CA LEU A 52 -4.07 25.58 5.42
C LEU A 52 -4.62 24.47 4.51
N GLY A 53 -5.60 23.69 5.00
CA GLY A 53 -6.18 22.55 4.27
C GLY A 53 -5.33 21.29 4.32
N LYS A 54 -4.31 21.22 5.19
CA LYS A 54 -3.49 20.01 5.37
C LYS A 54 -4.19 19.05 6.32
N THR A 55 -4.24 17.77 5.94
CA THR A 55 -4.83 16.70 6.78
C THR A 55 -4.02 16.51 8.06
N ILE A 56 -4.72 16.48 9.19
CA ILE A 56 -4.18 16.14 10.50
C ILE A 56 -4.47 14.66 10.76
N TYR A 57 -3.48 13.83 10.59
CA TYR A 57 -3.61 12.40 10.85
C TYR A 57 -3.62 12.12 12.36
N PRO A 58 -4.50 11.21 12.84
CA PRO A 58 -4.43 10.75 14.23
C PRO A 58 -3.08 10.12 14.56
N ASP A 59 -2.61 10.26 15.80
CA ASP A 59 -1.29 9.75 16.23
C ASP A 59 -1.18 8.23 16.10
N TYR A 60 -2.29 7.52 16.19
CA TYR A 60 -2.32 6.06 16.00
C TYR A 60 -2.34 5.63 14.53
N TYR A 61 -2.68 6.53 13.59
CA TYR A 61 -2.82 6.17 12.18
C TYR A 61 -1.47 5.88 11.55
N ALA A 62 -1.35 4.72 10.94
CA ALA A 62 -0.11 4.23 10.32
C ALA A 62 -0.22 3.98 8.80
N GLY A 63 -1.33 4.42 8.18
CA GLY A 63 -1.62 4.25 6.77
C GLY A 63 -2.84 3.39 6.51
N SER A 64 -3.35 3.42 5.27
CA SER A 64 -4.46 2.58 4.83
C SER A 64 -4.36 2.23 3.35
N TYR A 65 -4.55 0.97 3.00
CA TYR A 65 -4.41 0.48 1.63
C TYR A 65 -5.45 -0.61 1.34
N VAL A 66 -5.61 -0.94 0.06
CA VAL A 66 -6.43 -2.08 -0.37
C VAL A 66 -5.48 -3.21 -0.72
N ASN A 67 -5.63 -4.35 -0.04
CA ASN A 67 -4.75 -5.51 -0.24
C ASN A 67 -5.12 -6.30 -1.53
N SER A 68 -4.36 -7.34 -1.83
CA SER A 68 -4.58 -8.21 -3.00
C SER A 68 -5.89 -8.99 -2.95
N ALA A 69 -6.53 -9.14 -1.77
CA ALA A 69 -7.85 -9.72 -1.61
C ALA A 69 -8.99 -8.70 -1.78
N CYS A 70 -8.66 -7.46 -2.20
CA CYS A 70 -9.60 -6.34 -2.36
C CYS A 70 -10.26 -5.90 -1.03
N GLU A 71 -9.55 -6.03 0.09
CA GLU A 71 -10.01 -5.61 1.40
C GLU A 71 -9.29 -4.34 1.84
N LEU A 72 -10.02 -3.41 2.48
CA LEU A 72 -9.41 -2.27 3.14
C LEU A 72 -8.63 -2.73 4.36
N VAL A 73 -7.34 -2.39 4.41
CA VAL A 73 -6.48 -2.59 5.56
C VAL A 73 -6.14 -1.23 6.16
N ILE A 74 -6.35 -1.08 7.46
CA ILE A 74 -6.02 0.13 8.22
C ILE A 74 -4.91 -0.22 9.20
N GLY A 75 -3.76 0.42 9.03
CA GLY A 75 -2.63 0.32 9.92
C GLY A 75 -2.78 1.24 11.13
N VAL A 76 -2.49 0.72 12.31
CA VAL A 76 -2.45 1.49 13.55
C VAL A 76 -1.19 1.18 14.36
N VAL A 77 -0.74 2.15 15.14
CA VAL A 77 0.33 1.91 16.12
C VAL A 77 -0.29 1.54 17.45
N GLY A 78 0.17 0.43 18.02
CA GLY A 78 -0.31 -0.11 19.30
C GLY A 78 -1.46 -1.11 19.15
N ASP A 79 -2.20 -1.32 20.24
CA ASP A 79 -3.23 -2.36 20.31
C ASP A 79 -4.39 -2.09 19.35
N THR A 80 -4.54 -2.95 18.35
CA THR A 80 -5.58 -2.87 17.32
C THR A 80 -7.00 -2.93 17.87
N SER A 81 -7.21 -3.57 19.03
CA SER A 81 -8.53 -3.72 19.65
C SER A 81 -9.10 -2.39 20.13
N VAL A 82 -8.23 -1.47 20.54
CA VAL A 82 -8.60 -0.13 21.05
C VAL A 82 -9.26 0.71 19.96
N TYR A 83 -8.80 0.59 18.73
CA TYR A 83 -9.23 1.49 17.64
C TYR A 83 -10.37 0.92 16.78
N ARG A 84 -10.68 -0.38 16.91
CA ARG A 84 -11.67 -1.04 16.05
C ARG A 84 -13.07 -0.40 16.11
N ASP A 85 -13.54 -0.07 17.29
CA ASP A 85 -14.89 0.50 17.47
C ASP A 85 -14.96 1.94 16.96
N GLU A 86 -13.88 2.71 17.11
CA GLU A 86 -13.78 4.06 16.57
C GLU A 86 -13.80 4.05 15.05
N ILE A 87 -12.96 3.21 14.42
CA ILE A 87 -12.90 3.06 12.96
C ILE A 87 -14.24 2.56 12.41
N ARG A 88 -14.87 1.58 13.06
CA ARG A 88 -16.21 1.11 12.69
C ARG A 88 -17.24 2.23 12.70
N LYS A 89 -17.20 3.11 13.72
CA LYS A 89 -18.09 4.25 13.81
C LYS A 89 -17.86 5.27 12.69
N MET A 90 -16.61 5.53 12.32
CA MET A 90 -16.26 6.42 11.21
C MET A 90 -16.73 5.85 9.87
N LEU A 91 -16.51 4.57 9.63
CA LEU A 91 -16.88 3.90 8.39
C LEU A 91 -18.37 3.55 8.31
N GLY A 92 -19.04 3.33 9.46
CA GLY A 92 -20.42 2.86 9.54
C GLY A 92 -20.58 1.38 9.16
N ASN A 93 -19.50 0.61 9.07
CA ASN A 93 -19.49 -0.81 8.73
C ASN A 93 -18.23 -1.50 9.26
N ASP A 94 -18.17 -2.84 9.11
CA ASP A 94 -17.03 -3.68 9.53
C ASP A 94 -16.21 -4.21 8.32
N LEU A 95 -16.34 -3.60 7.15
CA LEU A 95 -15.66 -4.05 5.93
C LEU A 95 -14.23 -3.51 5.87
N PHE A 96 -13.44 -3.83 6.87
CA PHE A 96 -12.02 -3.49 6.97
C PHE A 96 -11.26 -4.49 7.85
N LEU A 97 -9.98 -4.60 7.57
CA LEU A 97 -9.00 -5.25 8.44
C LEU A 97 -8.24 -4.16 9.18
N ILE A 98 -7.78 -4.48 10.41
CA ILE A 98 -6.92 -3.60 11.18
C ILE A 98 -5.64 -4.35 11.51
N THR A 99 -4.49 -3.72 11.33
CA THR A 99 -3.18 -4.32 11.58
C THR A 99 -2.29 -3.39 12.38
N GLU A 100 -1.50 -3.98 13.28
CA GLU A 100 -0.48 -3.24 14.02
C GLU A 100 0.69 -2.90 13.08
N ARG A 101 1.21 -1.68 13.24
CA ARG A 101 2.33 -1.14 12.47
C ARG A 101 3.34 -0.47 13.39
N GLU A 102 4.57 -0.33 12.90
CA GLU A 102 5.69 0.18 13.68
C GLU A 102 5.69 1.70 13.77
N TYR A 103 5.42 2.39 12.63
CA TYR A 103 5.54 3.85 12.54
C TYR A 103 4.18 4.52 12.33
N PRO A 104 3.86 5.58 13.14
CA PRO A 104 2.75 6.47 12.80
C PRO A 104 2.98 7.14 11.45
N TYR A 105 1.91 7.38 10.69
CA TYR A 105 2.01 8.01 9.38
C TYR A 105 2.61 9.43 9.43
N ASN A 106 2.29 10.21 10.49
CA ASN A 106 2.89 11.52 10.74
C ASN A 106 4.42 11.44 10.92
N HIS A 107 4.92 10.37 11.56
CA HIS A 107 6.35 10.13 11.70
C HIS A 107 7.00 9.90 10.34
N LEU A 108 6.42 9.01 9.51
CA LEU A 108 6.91 8.74 8.15
C LEU A 108 6.89 10.00 7.29
N LEU A 109 5.83 10.82 7.35
CA LEU A 109 5.76 12.11 6.65
C LEU A 109 6.90 13.04 7.05
N SER A 110 7.12 13.22 8.36
CA SER A 110 8.18 14.09 8.85
C SER A 110 9.58 13.62 8.41
N LYS A 111 9.81 12.29 8.40
CA LYS A 111 11.06 11.70 7.91
C LYS A 111 11.22 11.84 6.41
N TYR A 112 10.13 11.64 5.66
CA TYR A 112 10.09 11.83 4.22
C TYR A 112 10.41 13.28 3.83
N ASP A 113 9.75 14.26 4.47
CA ASP A 113 10.02 15.69 4.23
C ASP A 113 11.49 16.04 4.52
N SER A 114 12.04 15.49 5.62
CA SER A 114 13.47 15.68 5.95
C SER A 114 14.38 15.08 4.89
N LEU A 115 14.04 13.91 4.36
CA LEU A 115 14.81 13.24 3.32
C LEU A 115 14.76 14.01 1.99
N ILE A 116 13.60 14.56 1.62
CA ILE A 116 13.46 15.44 0.44
C ILE A 116 14.38 16.67 0.58
N MET A 117 14.39 17.33 1.74
CA MET A 117 15.27 18.48 1.98
C MET A 117 16.77 18.13 1.84
N VAL A 118 17.17 16.95 2.32
CA VAL A 118 18.56 16.46 2.16
C VAL A 118 18.88 16.23 0.68
N LEU A 119 17.96 15.61 -0.07
CA LEU A 119 18.13 15.36 -1.50
C LEU A 119 18.22 16.65 -2.31
N GLU A 120 17.34 17.62 -2.03
CA GLU A 120 17.37 18.93 -2.67
C GLU A 120 18.72 19.63 -2.42
N ALA A 121 19.16 19.70 -1.16
CA ALA A 121 20.45 20.27 -0.80
C ALA A 121 21.62 19.52 -1.46
N PHE A 122 21.54 18.20 -1.58
CA PHE A 122 22.54 17.37 -2.25
C PHE A 122 22.63 17.69 -3.76
N ILE A 123 21.47 17.94 -4.40
CA ILE A 123 21.42 18.33 -5.82
C ILE A 123 21.93 19.75 -6.03
N GLU A 124 21.61 20.68 -5.15
CA GLU A 124 21.96 22.12 -5.29
C GLU A 124 23.46 22.40 -5.02
N GLN A 125 24.06 21.72 -4.04
CA GLN A 125 25.43 21.98 -3.60
C GLN A 125 26.52 21.61 -4.59
N ARG A 126 26.21 20.92 -5.69
CA ARG A 126 27.20 20.44 -6.66
C ARG A 126 26.78 20.81 -8.07
N ASP A 127 27.67 21.45 -8.84
CA ASP A 127 27.53 21.63 -10.29
C ASP A 127 27.21 20.31 -11.02
N THR A 128 27.51 19.17 -10.35
CA THR A 128 27.30 17.79 -10.80
C THR A 128 26.20 17.07 -10.04
N GLY A 129 25.43 17.73 -9.19
CA GLY A 129 24.49 17.10 -8.25
C GLY A 129 23.49 16.14 -8.91
N ARG A 130 22.99 16.47 -10.09
CA ARG A 130 22.16 15.54 -10.89
C ARG A 130 22.95 14.29 -11.29
N ILE A 131 24.22 14.43 -11.69
CA ILE A 131 25.07 13.30 -12.07
C ILE A 131 25.34 12.40 -10.86
N GLU A 132 25.53 12.99 -9.67
CA GLU A 132 25.73 12.22 -8.44
C GLU A 132 24.44 11.48 -8.01
N CYS A 133 23.26 12.07 -8.18
CA CYS A 133 21.98 11.35 -7.98
C CYS A 133 21.86 10.15 -8.94
N TYR A 134 22.26 10.30 -10.19
CA TYR A 134 22.34 9.18 -11.13
C TYR A 134 23.32 8.09 -10.68
N LYS A 135 24.44 8.45 -10.06
CA LYS A 135 25.40 7.48 -9.52
C LYS A 135 24.90 6.76 -8.28
N VAL A 136 24.03 7.40 -7.49
CA VAL A 136 23.30 6.74 -6.40
C VAL A 136 22.21 5.84 -6.95
N GLY A 137 21.71 6.15 -8.14
CA GLY A 137 20.72 5.33 -8.85
C GLY A 137 19.30 5.48 -8.32
N ILE A 138 18.96 6.63 -7.72
CA ILE A 138 17.59 6.88 -7.23
C ILE A 138 16.65 7.06 -8.42
N ASN A 139 15.60 6.24 -8.49
CA ASN A 139 14.53 6.31 -9.47
C ASN A 139 13.30 7.02 -8.90
N ASP A 140 12.85 6.61 -7.70
CA ASP A 140 11.68 7.18 -7.05
C ASP A 140 11.80 7.13 -5.53
N LEU A 141 10.98 7.94 -4.86
CA LEU A 141 10.91 8.05 -3.42
C LEU A 141 9.46 8.31 -2.98
N TYR A 142 8.91 7.44 -2.15
CA TYR A 142 7.52 7.58 -1.68
C TYR A 142 7.30 6.89 -0.33
N ILE A 143 6.18 7.21 0.34
CA ILE A 143 5.73 6.49 1.54
C ILE A 143 4.81 5.34 1.10
N SER A 144 5.18 4.10 1.41
CA SER A 144 4.31 2.94 1.27
C SER A 144 3.49 2.75 2.54
N GLU A 145 2.18 2.94 2.43
CA GLU A 145 1.26 2.67 3.53
C GLU A 145 1.15 1.15 3.80
N GLU A 146 1.36 0.32 2.79
CA GLU A 146 1.37 -1.15 2.90
C GLU A 146 2.60 -1.65 3.66
N GLU A 147 3.78 -1.17 3.33
CA GLU A 147 5.03 -1.56 3.98
C GLU A 147 5.25 -0.82 5.31
N ASN A 148 4.53 0.29 5.54
CA ASN A 148 4.73 1.23 6.64
C ASN A 148 6.18 1.74 6.67
N ARG A 149 6.70 2.12 5.48
CA ARG A 149 8.10 2.54 5.25
C ARG A 149 8.18 3.65 4.21
N ILE A 150 9.32 4.33 4.22
CA ILE A 150 9.73 5.19 3.11
C ILE A 150 10.43 4.28 2.10
N MET A 151 9.84 4.16 0.92
CA MET A 151 10.40 3.37 -0.17
C MET A 151 11.40 4.20 -0.94
N VAL A 152 12.58 3.67 -1.15
CA VAL A 152 13.61 4.21 -2.05
C VAL A 152 13.76 3.23 -3.20
N GLU A 153 13.24 3.60 -4.36
CA GLU A 153 13.45 2.81 -5.57
C GLU A 153 14.81 3.16 -6.18
N LEU A 154 15.65 2.14 -6.30
CA LEU A 154 16.95 2.24 -6.98
C LEU A 154 16.85 1.58 -8.35
N ILE A 155 17.54 2.15 -9.36
CA ILE A 155 17.65 1.56 -10.70
C ILE A 155 18.22 0.14 -10.63
N GLU A 156 19.14 -0.08 -9.70
CA GLU A 156 19.76 -1.38 -9.42
C GLU A 156 19.98 -1.52 -7.91
N ILE A 157 19.46 -2.62 -7.33
CA ILE A 157 19.70 -2.95 -5.93
C ILE A 157 20.97 -3.80 -5.84
N ASP A 158 22.08 -3.15 -5.57
CA ASP A 158 23.33 -3.80 -5.19
C ASP A 158 23.95 -3.13 -3.94
N SER A 159 24.98 -3.75 -3.41
CA SER A 159 25.67 -3.23 -2.23
C SER A 159 26.31 -1.85 -2.44
N VAL A 160 26.66 -1.51 -3.67
CA VAL A 160 27.30 -0.24 -4.03
C VAL A 160 26.29 0.89 -4.01
N HIS A 161 25.13 0.73 -4.66
CA HIS A 161 24.09 1.74 -4.72
C HIS A 161 23.46 1.96 -3.34
N VAL A 162 23.10 0.88 -2.62
CA VAL A 162 22.61 0.97 -1.25
C VAL A 162 23.61 1.67 -0.32
N HIS A 163 24.90 1.27 -0.36
CA HIS A 163 25.91 1.91 0.48
C HIS A 163 26.12 3.40 0.12
N ARG A 164 26.06 3.77 -1.14
CA ARG A 164 26.14 5.19 -1.57
C ARG A 164 24.96 5.99 -1.01
N PHE A 165 23.74 5.47 -1.12
CA PHE A 165 22.56 6.12 -0.56
C PHE A 165 22.74 6.34 0.95
N LEU A 166 23.01 5.26 1.70
CA LEU A 166 23.14 5.32 3.16
C LEU A 166 24.26 6.27 3.63
N SER A 167 25.39 6.31 2.90
CA SER A 167 26.56 7.13 3.29
C SER A 167 26.48 8.59 2.83
N GLN A 168 25.70 8.91 1.79
CA GLN A 168 25.69 10.24 1.17
C GLN A 168 24.36 10.98 1.38
N ILE A 169 23.26 10.26 1.55
CA ILE A 169 21.91 10.82 1.64
C ILE A 169 21.36 10.66 3.05
N ALA A 170 21.03 9.44 3.45
CA ALA A 170 20.46 9.17 4.76
C ALA A 170 20.57 7.69 5.15
N ASP A 171 20.83 7.44 6.45
CA ASP A 171 20.74 6.13 7.08
C ASP A 171 19.64 6.20 8.15
N MET A 172 18.44 5.71 7.80
CA MET A 172 17.25 5.77 8.65
C MET A 172 16.54 4.41 8.65
N PRO A 173 16.09 3.90 9.81
CA PRO A 173 15.41 2.60 9.91
C PRO A 173 14.05 2.56 9.20
N GLU A 174 13.47 3.72 8.90
CA GLU A 174 12.21 3.85 8.17
C GLU A 174 12.35 3.56 6.67
N ILE A 175 13.57 3.48 6.14
CA ILE A 175 13.82 3.26 4.71
C ILE A 175 13.78 1.78 4.37
N LEU A 176 13.12 1.48 3.26
CA LEU A 176 13.16 0.19 2.58
C LEU A 176 13.54 0.40 1.10
N PHE A 177 14.54 -0.35 0.63
CA PHE A 177 14.97 -0.28 -0.76
C PHE A 177 14.18 -1.26 -1.63
N LYS A 178 13.83 -0.80 -2.83
CA LYS A 178 13.18 -1.60 -3.87
C LYS A 178 13.87 -1.35 -5.21
N GLU A 179 13.98 -2.38 -6.04
CA GLU A 179 14.45 -2.22 -7.42
C GLU A 179 13.34 -1.60 -8.28
N ALA A 180 13.72 -0.65 -9.12
CA ALA A 180 12.80 0.03 -10.01
C ALA A 180 12.31 -0.90 -11.12
N ASP A 181 11.00 -0.93 -11.36
CA ASP A 181 10.39 -1.60 -12.49
C ASP A 181 10.60 -0.78 -13.78
N LEU A 182 11.81 -0.83 -14.34
CA LEU A 182 12.12 -0.10 -15.56
C LEU A 182 11.52 -0.81 -16.78
N PRO A 183 10.91 -0.08 -17.73
CA PRO A 183 10.40 -0.69 -18.95
C PRO A 183 11.56 -1.26 -19.77
N VAL A 184 11.45 -2.53 -20.12
CA VAL A 184 12.39 -3.16 -21.07
C VAL A 184 12.14 -2.56 -22.44
N LEU A 185 13.08 -1.74 -22.94
CA LEU A 185 13.05 -1.24 -24.29
C LEU A 185 13.42 -2.39 -25.23
N HIS A 186 12.44 -2.87 -26.00
CA HIS A 186 12.61 -3.87 -27.06
C HIS A 186 12.92 -3.20 -28.39
#